data_d353760385c26179091a951f47c164f1
#
_entry.id   d353760385c26179091a951f47c164f1
#
_cell.length_a   1.000
_cell.length_b   1.000
_cell.length_c   1.000
_cell.angle_alpha   90.00
_cell.angle_beta   90.00
_cell.angle_gamma   90.00
#
_symmetry.space_group_name_H-M   'P 1'
#
loop_
_entity.id
_entity.type
_entity.pdbx_description
1 polymer ?
#
loop_
_entity_poly.entity_id
_entity_poly.type
_entity_poly.pdbx_seq_one_letter_code
_entity_poly.pdbx_strand_id
1 'polypeptide(L)'
;MLDLAAQAGAWYVYQAVFDTSDFIRNRIRQYHDFGIAVEGTILLGLDNQTEDDIKRLIDFLLEINLDLAEFTVLAPFPHTKAYADLLKQNRIFDFDWDHYNAGKVVYYPKHMSPERLQELYHYAWDTFYKDEPQTMKMFNLINRVMIREMEDGTYTPRRRDLIDYSFGKEVYKTA
;
A
#
# COMPACT_ATOMS: atom_id res chain seq x y z
N MET A 1 -9.06 -17.74 12.69
CA MET A 1 -7.87 -16.87 12.82
C MET A 1 -8.24 -15.38 12.71
N LEU A 2 -9.00 -14.96 11.69
CA LEU A 2 -9.45 -13.55 11.56
C LEU A 2 -10.36 -13.13 12.71
N ASP A 3 -11.26 -14.02 13.16
CA ASP A 3 -12.10 -13.81 14.33
C ASP A 3 -11.26 -13.46 15.58
N LEU A 4 -10.22 -14.25 15.86
CA LEU A 4 -9.30 -13.97 16.98
C LEU A 4 -8.54 -12.65 16.81
N ALA A 5 -8.15 -12.32 15.57
CA ALA A 5 -7.48 -11.06 15.29
C ALA A 5 -8.42 -9.86 15.56
N ALA A 6 -9.66 -9.95 15.07
CA ALA A 6 -10.68 -8.92 15.31
C ALA A 6 -11.00 -8.76 16.81
N GLN A 7 -11.18 -9.88 17.54
CA GLN A 7 -11.37 -9.86 18.99
C GLN A 7 -10.18 -9.28 19.76
N ALA A 8 -8.95 -9.46 19.24
CA ALA A 8 -7.74 -8.86 19.80
C ALA A 8 -7.56 -7.37 19.43
N GLY A 9 -8.52 -6.77 18.71
CA GLY A 9 -8.50 -5.36 18.33
C GLY A 9 -7.78 -5.06 17.02
N ALA A 10 -7.54 -6.05 16.16
CA ALA A 10 -7.04 -5.78 14.81
C ALA A 10 -8.10 -5.05 14.00
N TRP A 11 -7.76 -3.91 13.45
CA TRP A 11 -8.65 -3.07 12.66
C TRP A 11 -8.08 -2.71 11.29
N TYR A 12 -6.81 -3.03 11.03
CA TYR A 12 -6.09 -2.66 9.86
C TYR A 12 -4.99 -3.67 9.52
N VAL A 13 -4.83 -4.00 8.25
CA VAL A 13 -3.80 -4.91 7.76
C VAL A 13 -3.21 -4.44 6.43
N TYR A 14 -1.96 -4.80 6.20
CA TYR A 14 -1.33 -4.71 4.89
C TYR A 14 -1.51 -6.02 4.13
N GLN A 15 -1.92 -5.94 2.87
CA GLN A 15 -2.11 -7.09 1.99
C GLN A 15 -1.40 -6.85 0.66
N ALA A 16 -0.41 -7.69 0.35
CA ALA A 16 0.19 -7.64 -0.98
C ALA A 16 -0.82 -8.06 -2.06
N VAL A 17 -0.98 -7.25 -3.10
CA VAL A 17 -1.88 -7.50 -4.23
C VAL A 17 -1.06 -7.58 -5.50
N PHE A 18 -0.92 -8.79 -6.04
CA PHE A 18 -0.09 -9.06 -7.22
C PHE A 18 -0.90 -9.33 -8.49
N ASP A 19 -2.18 -9.66 -8.33
CA ASP A 19 -3.06 -10.06 -9.43
C ASP A 19 -4.54 -9.74 -9.12
N THR A 20 -5.40 -9.99 -10.09
CA THR A 20 -6.84 -9.74 -10.04
C THR A 20 -7.64 -11.02 -9.76
N SER A 21 -7.07 -11.98 -9.04
CA SER A 21 -7.68 -13.28 -8.79
C SER A 21 -8.84 -13.22 -7.80
N ASP A 22 -9.73 -14.21 -7.91
CA ASP A 22 -10.79 -14.42 -6.93
C ASP A 22 -10.23 -14.73 -5.53
N PHE A 23 -9.02 -15.23 -5.43
CA PHE A 23 -8.34 -15.42 -4.15
C PHE A 23 -8.14 -14.08 -3.43
N ILE A 24 -7.61 -13.07 -4.13
CA ILE A 24 -7.42 -11.71 -3.57
C ILE A 24 -8.78 -11.09 -3.24
N ARG A 25 -9.75 -11.14 -4.17
CA ARG A 25 -11.11 -10.65 -3.94
C ARG A 25 -11.73 -11.22 -2.68
N ASN A 26 -11.69 -12.54 -2.54
CA ASN A 26 -12.26 -13.23 -1.39
C ASN A 26 -11.50 -12.91 -0.09
N ARG A 27 -10.19 -12.74 -0.16
CA ARG A 27 -9.36 -12.39 1.00
C ARG A 27 -9.71 -10.99 1.52
N ILE A 28 -9.81 -9.99 0.64
CA ILE A 28 -10.20 -8.62 1.01
C ILE A 28 -11.60 -8.62 1.63
N ARG A 29 -12.57 -9.30 0.98
CA ARG A 29 -13.92 -9.43 1.53
C ARG A 29 -13.92 -10.06 2.94
N GLN A 30 -13.13 -11.12 3.16
CA GLN A 30 -13.02 -11.74 4.48
C GLN A 30 -12.50 -10.77 5.55
N TYR A 31 -11.53 -9.91 5.24
CA TYR A 31 -11.10 -8.88 6.18
C TYR A 31 -12.23 -7.91 6.50
N HIS A 32 -12.94 -7.44 5.47
CA HIS A 32 -14.07 -6.52 5.64
C HIS A 32 -15.21 -7.14 6.48
N ASP A 33 -15.52 -8.44 6.29
CA ASP A 33 -16.53 -9.17 7.06
C ASP A 33 -16.22 -9.19 8.58
N PHE A 34 -14.94 -9.11 8.96
CA PHE A 34 -14.47 -8.97 10.34
C PHE A 34 -14.22 -7.51 10.77
N GLY A 35 -14.61 -6.53 9.97
CA GLY A 35 -14.41 -5.11 10.25
C GLY A 35 -12.95 -4.66 10.21
N ILE A 36 -12.08 -5.41 9.53
CA ILE A 36 -10.66 -5.11 9.37
C ILE A 36 -10.47 -4.42 8.03
N ALA A 37 -9.95 -3.21 8.05
CA ALA A 37 -9.60 -2.45 6.86
C ALA A 37 -8.30 -2.96 6.25
N VAL A 38 -8.17 -2.79 4.93
CA VAL A 38 -7.02 -3.32 4.17
C VAL A 38 -6.34 -2.22 3.39
N GLU A 39 -5.03 -2.08 3.59
CA GLU A 39 -4.14 -1.37 2.67
C GLU A 39 -3.48 -2.38 1.73
N GLY A 40 -3.77 -2.24 0.44
CA GLY A 40 -3.11 -3.03 -0.59
C GLY A 40 -1.72 -2.47 -0.86
N THR A 41 -0.69 -3.32 -0.84
CA THR A 41 0.63 -2.96 -1.37
C THR A 41 0.78 -3.51 -2.77
N ILE A 42 0.96 -2.60 -3.75
CA ILE A 42 0.94 -2.88 -5.18
C ILE A 42 2.30 -2.58 -5.78
N LEU A 43 2.93 -3.60 -6.36
CA LEU A 43 4.21 -3.46 -7.03
C LEU A 43 4.01 -3.40 -8.54
N LEU A 44 4.47 -2.31 -9.16
CA LEU A 44 4.40 -2.05 -10.59
C LEU A 44 5.75 -2.28 -11.26
N GLY A 45 5.72 -2.64 -12.55
CA GLY A 45 6.91 -2.79 -13.38
C GLY A 45 7.54 -4.18 -13.32
N LEU A 46 6.81 -5.19 -12.89
CA LEU A 46 7.25 -6.58 -12.97
C LEU A 46 7.37 -7.03 -14.43
N ASP A 47 8.29 -7.97 -14.67
CA ASP A 47 8.62 -8.48 -16.02
C ASP A 47 7.45 -9.19 -16.75
N ASN A 48 6.41 -9.55 -16.04
CA ASN A 48 5.19 -10.14 -16.56
C ASN A 48 4.01 -9.16 -16.65
N GLN A 49 4.24 -7.87 -16.36
CA GLN A 49 3.19 -6.85 -16.42
C GLN A 49 3.28 -6.04 -17.71
N THR A 50 2.16 -5.96 -18.42
CA THR A 50 1.93 -5.00 -19.50
C THR A 50 1.21 -3.76 -18.95
N GLU A 51 1.09 -2.72 -19.78
CA GLU A 51 0.28 -1.53 -19.45
C GLU A 51 -1.17 -1.89 -19.12
N ASP A 52 -1.78 -2.79 -19.93
CA ASP A 52 -3.15 -3.23 -19.71
C ASP A 52 -3.31 -4.03 -18.41
N ASP A 53 -2.29 -4.80 -18.01
CA ASP A 53 -2.30 -5.51 -16.73
C ASP A 53 -2.33 -4.54 -15.56
N ILE A 54 -1.53 -3.46 -15.63
CA ILE A 54 -1.50 -2.42 -14.61
C ILE A 54 -2.87 -1.72 -14.52
N LYS A 55 -3.45 -1.32 -15.65
CA LYS A 55 -4.76 -0.66 -15.67
C LYS A 55 -5.86 -1.57 -15.11
N ARG A 56 -5.91 -2.83 -15.55
CA ARG A 56 -6.87 -3.82 -15.02
C ARG A 56 -6.70 -4.04 -13.52
N LEU A 57 -5.47 -4.02 -13.02
CA LEU A 57 -5.21 -4.14 -11.59
C LEU A 57 -5.81 -2.96 -10.82
N ILE A 58 -5.62 -1.73 -11.32
CA ILE A 58 -6.18 -0.52 -10.68
C ILE A 58 -7.72 -0.56 -10.68
N ASP A 59 -8.34 -0.91 -11.81
CA ASP A 59 -9.80 -1.06 -11.91
C ASP A 59 -10.31 -2.12 -10.93
N PHE A 60 -9.59 -3.23 -10.80
CA PHE A 60 -9.91 -4.30 -9.84
C PHE A 60 -9.84 -3.82 -8.39
N LEU A 61 -8.83 -3.01 -8.01
CA LEU A 61 -8.73 -2.47 -6.65
C LEU A 61 -9.95 -1.59 -6.30
N LEU A 62 -10.43 -0.81 -7.25
CA LEU A 62 -11.65 -0.01 -7.09
C LEU A 62 -12.89 -0.89 -6.98
N GLU A 63 -13.00 -1.91 -7.84
CA GLU A 63 -14.13 -2.85 -7.85
C GLU A 63 -14.27 -3.60 -6.52
N ILE A 64 -13.18 -4.03 -5.91
CA ILE A 64 -13.18 -4.76 -4.62
C ILE A 64 -13.31 -3.84 -3.41
N ASN A 65 -13.49 -2.53 -3.62
CA ASN A 65 -13.56 -1.51 -2.56
C ASN A 65 -12.37 -1.58 -1.59
N LEU A 66 -11.15 -1.67 -2.12
CA LEU A 66 -9.96 -1.63 -1.28
C LEU A 66 -9.91 -0.31 -0.50
N ASP A 67 -9.68 -0.35 0.81
CA ASP A 67 -9.73 0.86 1.65
C ASP A 67 -8.61 1.84 1.33
N LEU A 68 -7.38 1.34 1.21
CA LEU A 68 -6.20 2.12 0.86
C LEU A 68 -5.30 1.32 -0.10
N ALA A 69 -4.53 2.02 -0.91
CA ALA A 69 -3.55 1.43 -1.80
C ALA A 69 -2.21 2.17 -1.70
N GLU A 70 -1.13 1.42 -1.58
CA GLU A 70 0.23 1.91 -1.71
C GLU A 70 0.82 1.39 -3.02
N PHE A 71 1.01 2.28 -3.98
CA PHE A 71 1.64 1.94 -5.25
C PHE A 71 3.15 2.17 -5.16
N THR A 72 3.91 1.17 -5.56
CA THR A 72 5.37 1.23 -5.63
C THR A 72 5.85 0.75 -6.99
N VAL A 73 6.97 1.29 -7.46
CA VAL A 73 7.69 0.76 -8.62
C VAL A 73 8.78 -0.20 -8.13
N LEU A 74 9.04 -1.26 -8.89
CA LEU A 74 10.14 -2.16 -8.57
C LEU A 74 11.45 -1.38 -8.42
N ALA A 75 11.98 -1.32 -7.20
CA ALA A 75 13.30 -0.79 -6.91
C ALA A 75 14.27 -1.96 -6.68
N PRO A 76 15.19 -2.22 -7.62
CA PRO A 76 16.12 -3.33 -7.50
C PRO A 76 17.24 -2.96 -6.51
N PHE A 77 17.06 -3.28 -5.23
CA PHE A 77 18.06 -2.99 -4.20
C PHE A 77 19.29 -3.90 -4.32
N PRO A 78 20.50 -3.39 -4.01
CA PRO A 78 21.72 -4.18 -3.99
C PRO A 78 21.57 -5.46 -3.17
N HIS A 79 22.30 -6.51 -3.56
CA HIS A 79 22.27 -7.85 -2.96
C HIS A 79 20.93 -8.60 -3.09
N THR A 80 19.94 -8.04 -3.79
CA THR A 80 18.74 -8.81 -4.15
C THR A 80 18.93 -9.55 -5.47
N LYS A 81 18.14 -10.63 -5.65
CA LYS A 81 18.11 -11.36 -6.92
C LYS A 81 17.65 -10.46 -8.07
N ALA A 82 16.67 -9.59 -7.83
CA ALA A 82 16.15 -8.65 -8.82
C ALA A 82 17.26 -7.71 -9.32
N TYR A 83 18.08 -7.15 -8.43
CA TYR A 83 19.22 -6.32 -8.80
C TYR A 83 20.23 -7.08 -9.65
N ALA A 84 20.64 -8.27 -9.19
CA ALA A 84 21.63 -9.09 -9.91
C ALA A 84 21.16 -9.49 -11.32
N ASP A 85 19.88 -9.87 -11.45
CA ASP A 85 19.29 -10.27 -12.72
C ASP A 85 19.18 -9.07 -13.69
N LEU A 86 18.72 -7.91 -13.22
CA LEU A 86 18.60 -6.70 -14.03
C LEU A 86 19.99 -6.15 -14.44
N LEU A 87 20.95 -6.17 -13.53
CA LEU A 87 22.33 -5.74 -13.82
C LEU A 87 22.96 -6.63 -14.89
N LYS A 88 22.84 -7.95 -14.77
CA LYS A 88 23.33 -8.93 -15.75
C LYS A 88 22.70 -8.72 -17.14
N GLN A 89 21.47 -8.24 -17.20
CA GLN A 89 20.76 -7.95 -18.43
C GLN A 89 21.03 -6.53 -18.97
N ASN A 90 21.89 -5.74 -18.33
CA ASN A 90 22.14 -4.32 -18.63
C ASN A 90 20.85 -3.48 -18.64
N ARG A 91 19.93 -3.78 -17.72
CA ARG A 91 18.62 -3.10 -17.63
C ARG A 91 18.58 -2.05 -16.53
N ILE A 92 19.59 -1.85 -15.72
CA ILE A 92 19.68 -0.73 -14.79
C ILE A 92 20.36 0.43 -15.52
N PHE A 93 19.70 1.59 -15.57
CA PHE A 93 20.24 2.79 -16.22
C PHE A 93 20.57 3.92 -15.24
N ASP A 94 19.99 3.87 -14.05
CA ASP A 94 20.19 4.88 -13.02
C ASP A 94 20.83 4.20 -11.78
N PHE A 95 21.97 4.71 -11.35
CA PHE A 95 22.73 4.19 -10.21
C PHE A 95 22.81 5.20 -9.05
N ASP A 96 22.01 6.27 -9.11
CA ASP A 96 21.87 7.20 -8.01
C ASP A 96 20.91 6.59 -6.96
N TRP A 97 21.47 6.29 -5.80
CA TRP A 97 20.72 5.63 -4.72
C TRP A 97 19.57 6.46 -4.15
N ASP A 98 19.61 7.79 -4.28
CA ASP A 98 18.51 8.67 -3.89
C ASP A 98 17.26 8.43 -4.73
N HIS A 99 17.41 7.82 -5.90
CA HIS A 99 16.32 7.46 -6.79
C HIS A 99 15.70 6.08 -6.50
N TYR A 100 16.33 5.27 -5.62
CA TYR A 100 15.81 3.93 -5.27
C TYR A 100 14.77 3.98 -4.13
N ASN A 101 13.80 4.86 -4.27
CA ASN A 101 12.77 5.16 -3.28
C ASN A 101 11.41 4.50 -3.57
N ALA A 102 11.38 3.54 -4.51
CA ALA A 102 10.17 2.85 -4.98
C ALA A 102 9.09 3.75 -5.64
N GLY A 103 9.36 5.03 -5.82
CA GLY A 103 8.52 5.97 -6.57
C GLY A 103 9.11 6.38 -7.92
N LYS A 104 10.38 6.04 -8.17
CA LYS A 104 11.10 6.37 -9.40
C LYS A 104 11.56 5.12 -10.13
N VAL A 105 11.35 5.10 -11.45
CA VAL A 105 11.83 4.03 -12.33
C VAL A 105 13.33 4.21 -12.60
N VAL A 106 14.13 3.19 -12.27
CA VAL A 106 15.61 3.20 -12.39
C VAL A 106 16.13 2.12 -13.34
N TYR A 107 15.24 1.42 -14.02
CA TYR A 107 15.57 0.29 -14.89
C TYR A 107 14.65 0.25 -16.13
N TYR A 108 15.05 -0.51 -17.15
CA TYR A 108 14.25 -0.76 -18.36
C TYR A 108 13.25 -1.91 -18.12
N PRO A 109 11.91 -1.65 -18.03
CA PRO A 109 10.89 -2.69 -17.98
C PRO A 109 10.87 -3.50 -19.28
N LYS A 110 10.26 -4.71 -19.26
CA LYS A 110 10.22 -5.56 -20.48
C LYS A 110 9.16 -5.13 -21.50
N HIS A 111 8.05 -4.59 -21.05
CA HIS A 111 6.87 -4.42 -21.89
C HIS A 111 6.47 -2.97 -22.14
N MET A 112 7.28 -2.03 -21.66
CA MET A 112 7.06 -0.59 -21.83
C MET A 112 8.36 0.18 -21.63
N SER A 113 8.39 1.48 -21.98
CA SER A 113 9.52 2.32 -21.66
C SER A 113 9.54 2.72 -20.17
N PRO A 114 10.70 3.13 -19.61
CA PRO A 114 10.78 3.65 -18.25
C PRO A 114 9.85 4.83 -18.01
N GLU A 115 9.76 5.75 -18.97
CA GLU A 115 8.89 6.92 -18.90
C GLU A 115 7.43 6.49 -18.82
N ARG A 116 7.04 5.48 -19.62
CA ARG A 116 5.68 4.96 -19.62
C ARG A 116 5.32 4.29 -18.30
N LEU A 117 6.22 3.53 -17.70
CA LEU A 117 6.01 2.96 -16.37
C LEU A 117 5.87 4.06 -15.31
N GLN A 118 6.67 5.13 -15.40
CA GLN A 118 6.56 6.27 -14.49
C GLN A 118 5.21 6.99 -14.64
N GLU A 119 4.71 7.16 -15.86
CA GLU A 119 3.36 7.70 -16.11
C GLU A 119 2.28 6.81 -15.51
N LEU A 120 2.40 5.48 -15.66
CA LEU A 120 1.45 4.52 -15.09
C LEU A 120 1.47 4.50 -13.56
N TYR A 121 2.62 4.72 -12.94
CA TYR A 121 2.73 4.91 -11.49
C TYR A 121 1.90 6.12 -11.01
N HIS A 122 2.04 7.27 -11.68
CA HIS A 122 1.24 8.45 -11.35
C HIS A 122 -0.25 8.23 -11.65
N TYR A 123 -0.55 7.62 -12.80
CA TYR A 123 -1.92 7.24 -13.16
C TYR A 123 -2.59 6.36 -12.10
N ALA A 124 -1.84 5.42 -11.49
CA ALA A 124 -2.36 4.56 -10.44
C ALA A 124 -2.80 5.36 -9.21
N TRP A 125 -1.95 6.27 -8.73
CA TRP A 125 -2.25 7.16 -7.63
C TRP A 125 -3.44 8.08 -7.95
N ASP A 126 -3.39 8.75 -9.09
CA ASP A 126 -4.42 9.71 -9.51
C ASP A 126 -5.78 9.03 -9.71
N THR A 127 -5.79 7.81 -10.27
CA THR A 127 -7.04 7.09 -10.54
C THR A 127 -7.65 6.54 -9.26
N PHE A 128 -6.85 5.90 -8.39
CA PHE A 128 -7.36 5.29 -7.18
C PHE A 128 -7.85 6.33 -6.16
N TYR A 129 -7.17 7.48 -6.08
CA TYR A 129 -7.51 8.55 -5.14
C TYR A 129 -8.23 9.74 -5.79
N LYS A 130 -8.80 9.54 -6.99
CA LYS A 130 -9.48 10.59 -7.75
C LYS A 130 -10.63 11.26 -6.98
N ASP A 131 -11.49 10.45 -6.39
CA ASP A 131 -12.72 10.93 -5.74
C ASP A 131 -12.51 11.25 -4.25
N GLU A 132 -11.53 10.62 -3.63
CA GLU A 132 -11.22 10.82 -2.22
C GLU A 132 -9.71 10.74 -1.97
N PRO A 133 -9.04 11.84 -1.55
CA PRO A 133 -7.63 11.86 -1.22
C PRO A 133 -7.25 10.83 -0.15
N GLN A 134 -6.04 10.28 -0.23
CA GLN A 134 -5.54 9.27 0.72
C GLN A 134 -5.70 9.69 2.18
N THR A 135 -5.39 10.95 2.49
CA THR A 135 -5.53 11.50 3.85
C THR A 135 -6.96 11.47 4.34
N MET A 136 -7.94 11.71 3.46
CA MET A 136 -9.35 11.69 3.79
C MET A 136 -9.85 10.26 3.97
N LYS A 137 -9.45 9.34 3.10
CA LYS A 137 -9.76 7.91 3.26
C LYS A 137 -9.23 7.38 4.59
N MET A 138 -7.98 7.69 4.94
CA MET A 138 -7.38 7.31 6.22
C MET A 138 -8.13 7.94 7.41
N PHE A 139 -8.48 9.21 7.33
CA PHE A 139 -9.25 9.89 8.38
C PHE A 139 -10.62 9.23 8.60
N ASN A 140 -11.35 8.95 7.52
CA ASN A 140 -12.66 8.30 7.58
C ASN A 140 -12.55 6.87 8.13
N LEU A 141 -11.50 6.15 7.78
CA LEU A 141 -11.21 4.83 8.31
C LEU A 141 -11.00 4.86 9.83
N ILE A 142 -10.14 5.76 10.31
CA ILE A 142 -9.86 5.92 11.75
C ILE A 142 -11.15 6.30 12.50
N ASN A 143 -11.95 7.20 11.95
CA ASN A 143 -13.23 7.58 12.56
C ASN A 143 -14.22 6.39 12.64
N ARG A 144 -14.34 5.58 11.58
CA ARG A 144 -15.19 4.37 11.61
C ARG A 144 -14.76 3.40 12.71
N VAL A 145 -13.45 3.19 12.86
CA VAL A 145 -12.92 2.32 13.91
C VAL A 145 -13.24 2.88 15.30
N MET A 146 -12.98 4.18 15.49
CA MET A 146 -13.25 4.85 16.76
C MET A 146 -14.73 4.80 17.15
N ILE A 147 -15.64 5.06 16.20
CA ILE A 147 -17.08 4.99 16.44
C ILE A 147 -17.48 3.56 16.85
N ARG A 148 -17.03 2.55 16.12
CA ARG A 148 -17.30 1.15 16.44
C ARG A 148 -16.81 0.78 17.85
N GLU A 149 -15.56 1.15 18.19
CA GLU A 149 -15.00 0.88 19.52
C GLU A 149 -15.80 1.57 20.65
N MET A 150 -16.35 2.76 20.37
CA MET A 150 -17.25 3.46 21.31
C MET A 150 -18.57 2.72 21.48
N GLU A 151 -19.18 2.26 20.39
CA GLU A 151 -20.44 1.52 20.40
C GLU A 151 -20.30 0.17 21.11
N ASP A 152 -19.19 -0.53 20.90
CA ASP A 152 -18.86 -1.82 21.53
C ASP A 152 -18.37 -1.67 22.99
N GLY A 153 -18.14 -0.44 23.46
CA GLY A 153 -17.59 -0.17 24.80
C GLY A 153 -16.12 -0.57 24.96
N THR A 154 -15.43 -0.80 23.84
CA THR A 154 -14.02 -1.20 23.81
C THR A 154 -13.08 -0.02 23.57
N TYR A 155 -13.64 1.16 23.33
CA TYR A 155 -12.83 2.35 23.11
C TYR A 155 -11.97 2.67 24.33
N THR A 156 -10.67 2.55 24.15
CA THR A 156 -9.69 3.11 25.08
C THR A 156 -9.11 4.35 24.45
N PRO A 157 -9.16 5.53 25.11
CA PRO A 157 -8.43 6.70 24.64
C PRO A 157 -6.98 6.26 24.43
N ARG A 158 -6.59 6.16 23.14
CA ARG A 158 -5.21 5.80 22.83
C ARG A 158 -4.37 6.84 23.54
N ARG A 159 -3.44 6.37 24.36
CA ARG A 159 -2.51 7.13 25.22
C ARG A 159 -1.94 8.38 24.55
N ARG A 160 -2.79 9.38 24.23
CA ARG A 160 -2.33 10.72 23.86
C ARG A 160 -1.54 11.35 25.01
N ASP A 161 -1.76 10.88 26.21
CA ASP A 161 -1.13 11.36 27.43
C ASP A 161 0.34 10.93 27.58
N LEU A 162 0.83 10.01 26.74
CA LEU A 162 2.21 9.54 26.75
C LEU A 162 3.09 10.13 25.66
N ILE A 163 2.50 10.83 24.67
CA ILE A 163 3.24 11.47 23.59
C ILE A 163 2.88 12.93 23.59
N ASP A 164 3.77 13.76 24.16
CA ASP A 164 3.66 15.20 24.05
C ASP A 164 4.28 15.64 22.71
N TYR A 165 3.40 15.87 21.70
CA TYR A 165 3.79 16.41 20.40
C TYR A 165 4.01 17.93 20.50
N SER A 166 4.84 18.42 21.38
CA SER A 166 5.28 19.79 21.32
C SER A 166 6.40 19.93 20.28
N PHE A 167 6.01 20.21 19.04
CA PHE A 167 6.86 20.69 17.93
C PHE A 167 8.33 20.22 17.99
N GLY A 168 8.57 18.95 17.63
CA GLY A 168 9.92 18.41 17.43
C GLY A 168 10.67 17.98 18.68
N LYS A 169 10.02 17.96 19.84
CA LYS A 169 10.56 17.33 21.05
C LYS A 169 9.69 16.14 21.45
N GLU A 170 10.09 14.97 21.02
CA GLU A 170 9.56 13.72 21.57
C GLU A 170 10.06 13.58 23.02
N VAL A 171 9.20 13.79 23.97
CA VAL A 171 9.48 13.45 25.37
C VAL A 171 8.76 12.15 25.68
N TYR A 172 9.49 11.04 25.61
CA TYR A 172 9.00 9.79 26.15
C TYR A 172 9.01 9.91 27.68
N LYS A 173 7.86 9.99 28.30
CA LYS A 173 7.74 9.79 29.74
C LYS A 173 7.90 8.30 30.00
N THR A 174 9.07 7.89 30.46
CA THR A 174 9.27 6.57 31.06
C THR A 174 8.39 6.44 32.28
N ALA A 175 7.58 5.38 32.32
CA ALA A 175 6.77 4.98 33.47
C ALA A 175 7.65 4.48 34.57
#